data_92d09efc324df041006788e17b1fdbd1
#
_entry.id   92d09efc324df041006788e17b1fdbd1
#
_cell.length_a   1.000
_cell.length_b   1.000
_cell.length_c   1.000
_cell.angle_alpha   90.00
_cell.angle_beta   90.00
_cell.angle_gamma   90.00
#
_symmetry.space_group_name_H-M   'P 1'
#
loop_
_entity.id
_entity.type
_entity.pdbx_description
1 polymer ?
#
loop_
_entity_poly.entity_id
_entity_poly.type
_entity_poly.pdbx_seq_one_letter_code
_entity_poly.pdbx_strand_id
1 'polypeptide(L)'
;MSVYSAAKSAEWSLTNALRLELAGQGTQVSALHVGYIDTDMARHVEADKNDPATVGQLALDAVEAGQIEVLADDMSAHIRAGLAAGASALYPQFA
;
A
#
# COMPACT_ATOMS: atom_id res chain seq x y z
N MET A 1 6.58 -5.66 -15.77
CA MET A 1 5.76 -4.96 -14.75
C MET A 1 4.41 -5.61 -14.46
N SER A 2 3.80 -6.29 -15.46
CA SER A 2 2.49 -6.93 -15.24
C SER A 2 2.52 -8.03 -14.18
N VAL A 3 3.58 -8.83 -14.13
CA VAL A 3 3.73 -9.86 -13.10
C VAL A 3 3.89 -9.23 -11.71
N TYR A 4 4.65 -8.14 -11.62
CA TYR A 4 4.83 -7.40 -10.38
C TYR A 4 3.49 -6.83 -9.88
N SER A 5 2.74 -6.20 -10.77
CA SER A 5 1.43 -5.62 -10.43
C SER A 5 0.45 -6.70 -9.97
N ALA A 6 0.44 -7.84 -10.65
CA ALA A 6 -0.42 -8.97 -10.28
C ALA A 6 -0.04 -9.49 -8.88
N ALA A 7 1.27 -9.63 -8.60
CA ALA A 7 1.74 -10.09 -7.29
C ALA A 7 1.34 -9.12 -6.17
N LYS A 8 1.48 -7.81 -6.41
CA LYS A 8 1.09 -6.80 -5.43
C LYS A 8 -0.42 -6.77 -5.18
N SER A 9 -1.22 -6.97 -6.22
CA SER A 9 -2.68 -7.09 -6.07
C SER A 9 -3.06 -8.32 -5.26
N ALA A 10 -2.36 -9.44 -5.49
CA ALA A 10 -2.57 -10.66 -4.72
C ALA A 10 -2.21 -10.47 -3.25
N GLU A 11 -1.12 -9.74 -2.94
CA GLU A 11 -0.74 -9.41 -1.57
C GLU A 11 -1.83 -8.61 -0.86
N TRP A 12 -2.43 -7.64 -1.54
CA TRP A 12 -3.53 -6.85 -0.97
C TRP A 12 -4.74 -7.72 -0.64
N SER A 13 -5.13 -8.58 -1.58
CA SER A 13 -6.26 -9.49 -1.39
C SER A 13 -5.98 -10.49 -0.24
N LEU A 14 -4.77 -11.05 -0.18
CA LEU A 14 -4.36 -11.96 0.87
C LEU A 14 -4.36 -11.28 2.24
N THR A 15 -3.90 -10.04 2.32
CA THR A 15 -3.89 -9.25 3.56
C THR A 15 -5.31 -9.09 4.10
N ASN A 16 -6.27 -8.80 3.23
CA ASN A 16 -7.67 -8.67 3.62
C ASN A 16 -8.25 -10.00 4.12
N ALA A 17 -7.90 -11.11 3.45
CA ALA A 17 -8.34 -12.44 3.86
C ALA A 17 -7.76 -12.82 5.24
N LEU A 18 -6.47 -12.54 5.47
CA LEU A 18 -5.82 -12.78 6.76
C LEU A 18 -6.46 -11.96 7.87
N ARG A 19 -6.83 -10.71 7.58
CA ARG A 19 -7.52 -9.86 8.55
C ARG A 19 -8.81 -10.50 9.03
N LEU A 20 -9.58 -11.06 8.11
CA LEU A 20 -10.83 -11.75 8.43
C LEU A 20 -10.57 -13.02 9.25
N GLU A 21 -9.60 -13.83 8.83
CA GLU A 21 -9.29 -15.10 9.50
C GLU A 21 -8.77 -14.88 10.93
N LEU A 22 -7.96 -13.84 11.15
CA LEU A 22 -7.30 -13.60 12.42
C LEU A 22 -8.11 -12.73 13.39
N ALA A 23 -9.20 -12.14 12.92
CA ALA A 23 -10.04 -11.28 13.76
C ALA A 23 -10.60 -12.02 14.98
N GLY A 24 -10.96 -13.29 14.82
CA GLY A 24 -11.54 -14.10 15.90
C GLY A 24 -10.56 -14.38 17.04
N GLN A 25 -9.26 -14.29 16.81
CA GLN A 25 -8.25 -14.44 17.87
C GLN A 25 -7.69 -13.11 18.38
N GLY A 26 -8.29 -11.99 17.98
CA GLY A 26 -7.89 -10.67 18.43
C GLY A 26 -6.62 -10.13 17.80
N THR A 27 -6.19 -10.67 16.68
CA THR A 27 -5.00 -10.19 15.96
C THR A 27 -5.39 -9.10 14.97
N GLN A 28 -4.76 -7.92 15.11
CA GLN A 28 -4.92 -6.83 14.15
C GLN A 28 -3.94 -7.01 13.00
N VAL A 29 -4.46 -6.91 11.77
CA VAL A 29 -3.65 -6.94 10.55
C VAL A 29 -3.73 -5.57 9.89
N SER A 30 -2.58 -4.89 9.84
CA SER A 30 -2.48 -3.55 9.26
C SER A 30 -1.69 -3.61 7.97
N ALA A 31 -2.20 -2.98 6.91
CA ALA A 31 -1.54 -2.91 5.61
C ALA A 31 -0.96 -1.52 5.40
N LEU A 32 0.31 -1.46 5.03
CA LEU A 32 1.00 -0.22 4.67
C LEU A 32 1.10 -0.12 3.15
N HIS A 33 0.54 0.95 2.61
CA HIS A 33 0.63 1.27 1.18
C HIS A 33 1.57 2.47 1.01
N VAL A 34 2.63 2.27 0.23
CA VAL A 34 3.65 3.29 0.03
C VAL A 34 4.19 3.19 -1.39
N GLY A 35 4.61 4.34 -1.96
CA GLY A 35 5.29 4.38 -3.24
C GLY A 35 6.76 4.00 -3.09
N TYR A 36 7.64 4.67 -3.82
CA TYR A 36 9.06 4.38 -3.72
C TYR A 36 9.63 4.85 -2.38
N ILE A 37 10.43 3.99 -1.77
CA ILE A 37 11.17 4.29 -0.54
C ILE A 37 12.63 4.48 -0.92
N ASP A 38 13.29 5.48 -0.32
CA ASP A 38 14.69 5.79 -0.60
C ASP A 38 15.61 4.73 0.02
N THR A 39 15.80 3.64 -0.72
CA THR A 39 16.65 2.50 -0.37
C THR A 39 17.50 2.12 -1.58
N ASP A 40 18.49 1.25 -1.37
CA ASP A 40 19.36 0.74 -2.45
C ASP A 40 18.54 0.08 -3.56
N MET A 41 17.47 -0.60 -3.21
CA MET A 41 16.59 -1.29 -4.16
C MET A 41 15.93 -0.33 -5.15
N ALA A 42 15.65 0.91 -4.73
CA ALA A 42 15.03 1.94 -5.55
C ALA A 42 16.02 2.98 -6.10
N ARG A 43 17.32 2.70 -6.03
CA ARG A 43 18.38 3.65 -6.42
C ARG A 43 18.22 4.14 -7.85
N HIS A 44 17.77 3.29 -8.76
CA HIS A 44 17.61 3.61 -10.19
C HIS A 44 16.35 4.44 -10.49
N VAL A 45 15.50 4.66 -9.51
CA VAL A 45 14.25 5.41 -9.69
C VAL A 45 14.51 6.89 -9.50
N GLU A 46 14.08 7.71 -10.47
CA GLU A 46 14.24 9.17 -10.43
C GLU A 46 13.03 9.89 -9.83
N ALA A 47 11.91 9.18 -9.64
CA ALA A 47 10.72 9.74 -9.01
C ALA A 47 10.97 10.07 -7.53
N ASP A 48 10.09 10.89 -6.95
CA ASP A 48 10.13 11.19 -5.53
C ASP A 48 10.06 9.91 -4.71
N LYS A 49 10.90 9.82 -3.68
CA LYS A 49 11.00 8.67 -2.80
C LYS A 49 10.70 9.06 -1.37
N ASN A 50 10.08 8.13 -0.65
CA ASN A 50 9.79 8.32 0.77
C ASN A 50 11.03 8.01 1.62
N ASP A 51 11.21 8.76 2.69
CA ASP A 51 12.27 8.49 3.67
C ASP A 51 11.93 7.23 4.48
N PRO A 52 12.83 6.23 4.54
CA PRO A 52 12.53 4.97 5.23
C PRO A 52 12.16 5.13 6.70
N ALA A 53 12.85 5.99 7.43
CA ALA A 53 12.59 6.20 8.85
C ALA A 53 11.21 6.82 9.09
N THR A 54 10.83 7.78 8.24
CA THR A 54 9.52 8.43 8.31
C THR A 54 8.40 7.43 8.04
N VAL A 55 8.56 6.58 7.03
CA VAL A 55 7.58 5.54 6.70
C VAL A 55 7.44 4.54 7.84
N GLY A 56 8.57 4.11 8.41
CA GLY A 56 8.57 3.18 9.54
C GLY A 56 7.83 3.74 10.74
N GLN A 57 8.08 5.00 11.08
CA GLN A 57 7.40 5.64 12.20
C GLN A 57 5.91 5.79 11.95
N LEU A 58 5.52 6.18 10.75
CA LEU A 58 4.12 6.28 10.36
C LEU A 58 3.40 4.94 10.52
N ALA A 59 4.05 3.86 10.08
CA ALA A 59 3.47 2.51 10.19
C ALA A 59 3.27 2.10 11.65
N LEU A 60 4.26 2.33 12.50
CA LEU A 60 4.17 1.99 13.93
C LEU A 60 3.08 2.80 14.63
N ASP A 61 3.00 4.10 14.35
CA ASP A 61 1.97 4.95 14.93
C ASP A 61 0.57 4.50 14.52
N ALA A 62 0.41 4.10 13.26
CA ALA A 62 -0.85 3.62 12.74
C ALA A 62 -1.29 2.30 13.39
N VAL A 63 -0.36 1.38 13.61
CA VAL A 63 -0.62 0.12 14.31
C VAL A 63 -1.09 0.41 15.74
N GLU A 64 -0.40 1.29 16.46
CA GLU A 64 -0.81 1.69 17.82
C GLU A 64 -2.20 2.31 17.85
N ALA A 65 -2.54 3.09 16.83
CA ALA A 65 -3.86 3.74 16.72
C ALA A 65 -4.98 2.81 16.27
N GLY A 66 -4.66 1.55 15.95
CA GLY A 66 -5.65 0.58 15.50
C GLY A 66 -6.07 0.71 14.04
N GLN A 67 -5.29 1.42 13.24
CA GLN A 67 -5.58 1.58 11.81
C GLN A 67 -5.25 0.31 11.05
N ILE A 68 -6.15 -0.13 10.19
CA ILE A 68 -5.96 -1.36 9.43
C ILE A 68 -5.40 -1.12 8.03
N GLU A 69 -5.46 0.11 7.54
CA GLU A 69 -4.93 0.47 6.23
C GLU A 69 -4.26 1.84 6.35
N VAL A 70 -3.01 1.93 5.91
CA VAL A 70 -2.17 3.12 6.06
C VAL A 70 -1.69 3.55 4.68
N LEU A 71 -2.05 4.76 4.28
CA LEU A 71 -1.65 5.35 3.00
C LEU A 71 -0.54 6.36 3.29
N ALA A 72 0.69 5.96 3.01
CA ALA A 72 1.86 6.72 3.44
C ALA A 72 2.18 7.94 2.57
N ASP A 73 1.68 7.98 1.34
CA ASP A 73 1.95 9.09 0.42
C ASP A 73 0.76 9.38 -0.50
N ASP A 74 0.83 10.50 -1.20
CA ASP A 74 -0.25 10.94 -2.08
C ASP A 74 -0.48 9.98 -3.25
N MET A 75 0.58 9.39 -3.78
CA MET A 75 0.48 8.40 -4.85
C MET A 75 -0.35 7.20 -4.40
N SER A 76 -0.05 6.65 -3.22
CA SER A 76 -0.78 5.51 -2.67
C SER A 76 -2.24 5.85 -2.41
N ALA A 77 -2.51 7.03 -1.88
CA ALA A 77 -3.89 7.51 -1.65
C ALA A 77 -4.66 7.63 -2.96
N HIS A 78 -4.01 8.17 -3.99
CA HIS A 78 -4.62 8.32 -5.31
C HIS A 78 -4.97 6.97 -5.94
N ILE A 79 -4.02 6.02 -5.91
CA ILE A 79 -4.23 4.69 -6.46
C ILE A 79 -5.32 3.95 -5.69
N ARG A 80 -5.29 4.04 -4.36
CA ARG A 80 -6.28 3.37 -3.52
C ARG A 80 -7.70 3.88 -3.82
N ALA A 81 -7.87 5.18 -3.97
CA ALA A 81 -9.14 5.77 -4.36
C ALA A 81 -9.57 5.34 -5.76
N GLY A 82 -8.61 5.24 -6.70
CA GLY A 82 -8.86 4.83 -8.07
C GLY A 82 -9.34 3.40 -8.22
N LEU A 83 -8.99 2.51 -7.29
CA LEU A 83 -9.45 1.11 -7.34
C LEU A 83 -10.97 1.02 -7.32
N ALA A 84 -11.63 1.85 -6.53
CA ALA A 84 -13.09 1.87 -6.44
C ALA A 84 -13.73 2.54 -7.65
N ALA A 85 -13.03 3.44 -8.33
CA ALA A 85 -13.54 4.19 -9.48
C ALA A 85 -13.40 3.44 -10.81
N GLY A 86 -12.68 2.31 -10.82
CA GLY A 86 -12.55 1.46 -11.99
C GLY A 86 -11.27 1.66 -12.79
N ALA A 87 -11.07 0.81 -13.79
CA ALA A 87 -9.83 0.77 -14.56
C ALA A 87 -9.55 2.07 -15.32
N SER A 88 -10.56 2.75 -15.85
CA SER A 88 -10.34 3.99 -16.58
C SER A 88 -9.84 5.13 -15.70
N ALA A 89 -10.12 5.10 -14.40
CA ALA A 89 -9.61 6.08 -13.45
C ALA A 89 -8.10 5.88 -13.19
N LEU A 90 -7.65 4.61 -13.19
CA LEU A 90 -6.24 4.26 -12.99
C LEU A 90 -5.42 4.34 -14.28
N TYR A 91 -6.07 4.11 -15.40
CA TYR A 91 -5.43 4.06 -16.71
C TYR A 91 -6.15 5.01 -17.68
N PRO A 92 -5.78 6.32 -17.65
CA PRO A 92 -6.49 7.35 -18.44
C PRO A 92 -6.57 7.07 -19.93
N GLN A 93 -5.63 6.28 -20.47
CA GLN A 93 -5.65 5.91 -21.89
C GLN A 93 -6.86 5.07 -22.29
N PHE A 94 -7.61 4.54 -21.33
CA PHE A 94 -8.83 3.78 -21.57
C PHE A 94 -10.10 4.50 -21.10
N ALA A 95 -9.96 5.78 -20.79
CA ALA A 95 -11.10 6.59 -20.35
C ALA A 95 -12.05 6.94 -21.50
#